data_f67b7a247b49b883253cf17b19d42d01
#
_entry.id   f67b7a247b49b883253cf17b19d42d01
#
_cell.length_a   1.000
_cell.length_b   1.000
_cell.length_c   1.000
_cell.angle_alpha   90.00
_cell.angle_beta   90.00
_cell.angle_gamma   90.00
#
_symmetry.space_group_name_H-M   'P 1'
#
loop_
_entity.id
_entity.type
_entity.pdbx_description
1 polymer ?
#
loop_
_entity_poly.entity_id
_entity_poly.type
_entity_poly.pdbx_seq_one_letter_code
_entity_poly.pdbx_strand_id
1 'polypeptide(L)'
;MNIREAIRAVTTGSDLETQQMISVMREIMSGQSTDAQNAAFLVGLQMKGVKTQEILGGATVMRELATGVKLFDSPNLVDTCGTGGSGSNKFNVSTASAFVAACAGAKVAKHGNRGATSTSGSADVLEAAGVNLSLSADDVAAAIEQVGIGFMFAPAHHSAMKHVIAARKEIGVRTVFNLLGPLTNPAGAPNQIIGVFDAAWIPSMLEVLKELGSSHVLIVAAEDGLDEISIAAPSTIGELRDAKISLYSVEPTDFGIARYADYSMLQIDSAEASLAMLKDALANKNQAAADIVALNAGAAIYAADLVGDLGSGVSTAQEILKSGQALAKLEELVEFTQSIQA
;
A
#
# COMPACT_ATOMS: atom_id res chain seq x y z
N MET A 1 17.46 -13.50 21.02
CA MET A 1 16.60 -12.79 22.03
C MET A 1 15.23 -13.40 21.99
N ASN A 2 14.64 -13.73 23.14
CA ASN A 2 13.26 -14.21 23.25
C ASN A 2 12.30 -13.05 23.57
N ILE A 3 10.99 -13.31 23.49
CA ILE A 3 9.96 -12.27 23.69
C ILE A 3 10.03 -11.60 25.08
N ARG A 4 10.38 -12.32 26.15
CA ARG A 4 10.47 -11.75 27.50
C ARG A 4 11.65 -10.80 27.65
N GLU A 5 12.79 -11.14 27.03
CA GLU A 5 13.97 -10.27 26.98
C GLU A 5 13.68 -9.02 26.16
N ALA A 6 12.98 -9.18 25.04
CA ALA A 6 12.58 -8.06 24.19
C ALA A 6 11.61 -7.10 24.89
N ILE A 7 10.61 -7.63 25.62
CA ILE A 7 9.70 -6.80 26.42
C ILE A 7 10.51 -5.98 27.45
N ARG A 8 11.45 -6.60 28.17
CA ARG A 8 12.31 -5.84 29.11
C ARG A 8 13.11 -4.74 28.42
N ALA A 9 13.70 -5.04 27.24
CA ALA A 9 14.48 -4.07 26.49
C ALA A 9 13.62 -2.86 26.08
N VAL A 10 12.48 -3.12 25.39
CA VAL A 10 11.64 -2.02 24.87
C VAL A 10 10.98 -1.20 25.99
N THR A 11 10.61 -1.82 27.11
CA THR A 11 10.02 -1.11 28.27
C THR A 11 11.02 -0.27 29.06
N THR A 12 12.32 -0.50 28.89
CA THR A 12 13.40 0.35 29.43
C THR A 12 13.95 1.32 28.40
N GLY A 13 13.33 1.44 27.21
CA GLY A 13 13.72 2.36 26.15
C GLY A 13 14.89 1.90 25.28
N SER A 14 15.28 0.61 25.36
CA SER A 14 16.38 0.07 24.57
C SER A 14 15.91 -0.32 23.18
N ASP A 15 16.68 0.06 22.14
CA ASP A 15 16.44 -0.34 20.75
C ASP A 15 16.85 -1.80 20.53
N LEU A 16 16.16 -2.48 19.62
CA LEU A 16 16.51 -3.84 19.19
C LEU A 16 17.29 -3.79 17.88
N GLU A 17 18.37 -4.57 17.83
CA GLU A 17 19.06 -4.84 16.58
C GLU A 17 18.17 -5.66 15.63
N THR A 18 18.41 -5.54 14.31
CA THR A 18 17.62 -6.26 13.29
C THR A 18 17.50 -7.75 13.59
N GLN A 19 18.59 -8.42 13.97
CA GLN A 19 18.60 -9.84 14.28
C GLN A 19 17.80 -10.20 15.55
N GLN A 20 17.78 -9.31 16.52
CA GLN A 20 16.97 -9.47 17.73
C GLN A 20 15.48 -9.35 17.40
N MET A 21 15.12 -8.35 16.59
CA MET A 21 13.74 -8.17 16.12
C MET A 21 13.26 -9.36 15.27
N ILE A 22 14.11 -9.89 14.35
CA ILE A 22 13.82 -11.11 13.59
C ILE A 22 13.50 -12.28 14.50
N SER A 23 14.31 -12.51 15.56
CA SER A 23 14.08 -13.60 16.48
C SER A 23 12.74 -13.48 17.21
N VAL A 24 12.41 -12.27 17.68
CA VAL A 24 11.16 -11.98 18.39
C VAL A 24 9.95 -12.09 17.45
N MET A 25 10.05 -11.56 16.25
CA MET A 25 8.98 -11.65 15.26
C MET A 25 8.70 -13.08 14.85
N ARG A 26 9.70 -13.93 14.70
CA ARG A 26 9.50 -15.37 14.44
C ARG A 26 8.78 -16.07 15.59
N GLU A 27 9.12 -15.77 16.85
CA GLU A 27 8.43 -16.29 18.02
C GLU A 27 6.95 -15.87 18.05
N ILE A 28 6.65 -14.60 17.78
CA ILE A 28 5.28 -14.07 17.68
C ILE A 28 4.52 -14.73 16.53
N MET A 29 5.09 -14.69 15.33
CA MET A 29 4.40 -15.15 14.11
C MET A 29 4.26 -16.66 14.01
N SER A 30 5.00 -17.44 14.82
CA SER A 30 4.82 -18.89 14.98
C SER A 30 3.83 -19.28 16.10
N GLY A 31 3.28 -18.29 16.83
CA GLY A 31 2.33 -18.53 17.91
C GLY A 31 2.99 -19.08 19.19
N GLN A 32 4.28 -18.90 19.38
CA GLN A 32 5.01 -19.34 20.58
C GLN A 32 4.91 -18.33 21.73
N SER A 33 4.43 -17.14 21.48
CA SER A 33 4.15 -16.10 22.46
C SER A 33 2.65 -16.02 22.79
N THR A 34 2.32 -15.51 23.97
CA THR A 34 0.92 -15.25 24.37
C THR A 34 0.45 -13.89 23.91
N ASP A 35 -0.88 -13.68 23.81
CA ASP A 35 -1.45 -12.36 23.46
C ASP A 35 -1.00 -11.27 24.43
N ALA A 36 -0.89 -11.56 25.74
CA ALA A 36 -0.36 -10.62 26.72
C ALA A 36 1.10 -10.23 26.45
N GLN A 37 1.94 -11.16 26.03
CA GLN A 37 3.32 -10.88 25.64
C GLN A 37 3.37 -10.06 24.35
N ASN A 38 2.56 -10.41 23.36
CA ASN A 38 2.44 -9.67 22.11
C ASN A 38 2.01 -8.23 22.39
N ALA A 39 0.97 -8.03 23.20
CA ALA A 39 0.49 -6.71 23.59
C ALA A 39 1.58 -5.88 24.30
N ALA A 40 2.23 -6.45 25.30
CA ALA A 40 3.28 -5.78 26.06
C ALA A 40 4.47 -5.38 25.16
N PHE A 41 4.88 -6.25 24.24
CA PHE A 41 5.95 -5.97 23.29
C PHE A 41 5.58 -4.84 22.32
N LEU A 42 4.41 -4.93 21.69
CA LEU A 42 3.95 -3.96 20.71
C LEU A 42 3.76 -2.57 21.31
N VAL A 43 3.16 -2.49 22.50
CA VAL A 43 2.98 -1.21 23.21
C VAL A 43 4.33 -0.65 23.67
N GLY A 44 5.20 -1.48 24.25
CA GLY A 44 6.55 -1.04 24.65
C GLY A 44 7.38 -0.53 23.48
N LEU A 45 7.33 -1.23 22.33
CA LEU A 45 8.01 -0.83 21.10
C LEU A 45 7.47 0.51 20.59
N GLN A 46 6.15 0.71 20.62
CA GLN A 46 5.52 1.96 20.22
C GLN A 46 5.88 3.11 21.16
N MET A 47 5.86 2.89 22.47
CA MET A 47 6.16 3.92 23.47
C MET A 47 7.61 4.42 23.41
N LYS A 48 8.56 3.54 23.15
CA LYS A 48 9.97 3.95 23.00
C LYS A 48 10.24 4.66 21.65
N GLY A 49 9.36 4.49 20.66
CA GLY A 49 9.57 4.89 19.27
C GLY A 49 10.31 3.82 18.47
N VAL A 50 9.62 3.34 17.42
CA VAL A 50 10.14 2.28 16.53
C VAL A 50 11.32 2.80 15.70
N LYS A 51 12.37 1.97 15.54
CA LYS A 51 13.57 2.29 14.76
C LYS A 51 13.60 1.55 13.42
N THR A 52 14.36 2.09 12.46
CA THR A 52 14.51 1.52 11.11
C THR A 52 14.93 0.06 11.13
N GLN A 53 15.90 -0.32 11.97
CA GLN A 53 16.35 -1.70 12.11
C GLN A 53 15.27 -2.65 12.66
N GLU A 54 14.35 -2.14 13.48
CA GLU A 54 13.23 -2.93 14.01
C GLU A 54 12.15 -3.11 12.93
N ILE A 55 11.87 -2.07 12.12
CA ILE A 55 10.98 -2.19 10.96
C ILE A 55 11.57 -3.21 9.97
N LEU A 56 12.85 -3.12 9.67
CA LEU A 56 13.56 -4.06 8.79
C LEU A 56 13.42 -5.50 9.28
N GLY A 57 13.68 -5.76 10.56
CA GLY A 57 13.55 -7.10 11.14
C GLY A 57 12.12 -7.63 11.06
N GLY A 58 11.12 -6.78 11.34
CA GLY A 58 9.71 -7.13 11.20
C GLY A 58 9.31 -7.45 9.77
N ALA A 59 9.68 -6.60 8.81
CA ALA A 59 9.38 -6.79 7.39
C ALA A 59 10.06 -8.05 6.82
N THR A 60 11.30 -8.33 7.22
CA THR A 60 12.03 -9.53 6.82
C THR A 60 11.26 -10.80 7.17
N VAL A 61 10.80 -10.93 8.42
CA VAL A 61 10.04 -12.11 8.86
C VAL A 61 8.67 -12.20 8.18
N MET A 62 7.99 -11.07 8.00
CA MET A 62 6.71 -11.02 7.30
C MET A 62 6.83 -11.48 5.84
N ARG A 63 7.88 -11.06 5.12
CA ARG A 63 8.18 -11.52 3.75
C ARG A 63 8.53 -13.00 3.71
N GLU A 64 9.35 -13.48 4.66
CA GLU A 64 9.74 -14.89 4.78
C GLU A 64 8.53 -15.83 4.94
N LEU A 65 7.53 -15.41 5.72
CA LEU A 65 6.36 -16.22 6.06
C LEU A 65 5.16 -15.99 5.12
N ALA A 66 5.25 -15.07 4.18
CA ALA A 66 4.18 -14.79 3.24
C ALA A 66 3.98 -15.94 2.23
N THR A 67 2.72 -16.22 1.89
CA THR A 67 2.41 -17.03 0.72
C THR A 67 2.68 -16.20 -0.52
N GLY A 68 3.80 -16.44 -1.18
CA GLY A 68 4.28 -15.65 -2.32
C GLY A 68 3.47 -15.88 -3.59
N VAL A 69 3.35 -14.83 -4.40
CA VAL A 69 2.85 -14.87 -5.78
C VAL A 69 4.05 -14.89 -6.71
N LYS A 70 4.21 -15.93 -7.49
CA LYS A 70 5.36 -16.11 -8.37
C LYS A 70 5.00 -15.67 -9.79
N LEU A 71 5.70 -14.67 -10.30
CA LEU A 71 5.58 -14.17 -11.66
C LEU A 71 6.80 -14.60 -12.49
N PHE A 72 6.61 -14.92 -13.76
CA PHE A 72 7.68 -15.47 -14.59
C PHE A 72 8.67 -14.39 -15.05
N ASP A 73 8.18 -13.32 -15.60
CA ASP A 73 8.95 -12.15 -16.02
C ASP A 73 7.98 -10.97 -15.97
N SER A 74 8.20 -10.09 -15.04
CA SER A 74 7.30 -8.96 -14.83
C SER A 74 8.11 -7.67 -14.76
N PRO A 75 8.66 -7.25 -15.91
CA PRO A 75 9.19 -5.90 -15.99
C PRO A 75 8.08 -4.92 -15.62
N ASN A 76 8.43 -3.82 -15.02
CA ASN A 76 7.49 -2.78 -14.64
C ASN A 76 6.44 -3.24 -13.60
N LEU A 77 6.77 -4.26 -12.77
CA LEU A 77 5.92 -4.70 -11.68
C LEU A 77 5.86 -3.63 -10.59
N VAL A 78 4.65 -3.21 -10.26
CA VAL A 78 4.42 -2.13 -9.27
C VAL A 78 3.31 -2.50 -8.29
N ASP A 79 3.44 -2.06 -7.03
CA ASP A 79 2.36 -2.06 -6.04
C ASP A 79 1.89 -0.63 -5.78
N THR A 80 0.59 -0.47 -5.59
CA THR A 80 -0.04 0.80 -5.17
C THR A 80 -0.73 0.58 -3.84
N CYS A 81 -0.08 0.87 -2.75
CA CYS A 81 -0.57 0.59 -1.42
C CYS A 81 -0.38 1.78 -0.47
N GLY A 82 -0.77 1.62 0.78
CA GLY A 82 -0.55 2.60 1.83
C GLY A 82 -0.63 1.98 3.20
N THR A 83 -0.15 2.70 4.20
CA THR A 83 -0.25 2.28 5.61
C THR A 83 -1.68 2.31 6.12
N GLY A 84 -2.55 3.03 5.42
CA GLY A 84 -3.88 3.38 5.92
C GLY A 84 -3.81 4.25 7.17
N GLY A 85 -4.96 4.47 7.80
CA GLY A 85 -5.02 5.14 9.09
C GLY A 85 -4.97 6.68 9.03
N SER A 86 -5.03 7.29 7.84
CA SER A 86 -5.13 8.75 7.71
C SER A 86 -6.43 9.31 8.32
N GLY A 87 -7.48 8.48 8.43
CA GLY A 87 -8.80 8.94 8.91
C GLY A 87 -9.54 9.83 7.92
N SER A 88 -9.03 9.99 6.71
CA SER A 88 -9.57 10.89 5.68
C SER A 88 -10.93 10.46 5.13
N ASN A 89 -11.28 9.17 5.26
CA ASN A 89 -12.49 8.56 4.70
C ASN A 89 -12.72 8.87 3.21
N LYS A 90 -11.62 9.05 2.45
CA LYS A 90 -11.68 9.25 1.01
C LYS A 90 -11.99 7.93 0.28
N PHE A 91 -12.51 8.02 -0.94
CA PHE A 91 -12.64 6.83 -1.80
C PHE A 91 -11.29 6.18 -2.07
N ASN A 92 -11.30 4.94 -2.57
CA ASN A 92 -10.09 4.12 -2.71
C ASN A 92 -9.21 4.59 -3.90
N VAL A 93 -8.54 5.73 -3.73
CA VAL A 93 -7.68 6.39 -4.74
C VAL A 93 -6.59 5.46 -5.24
N SER A 94 -5.83 4.82 -4.35
CA SER A 94 -4.76 3.90 -4.73
C SER A 94 -5.28 2.68 -5.51
N THR A 95 -6.54 2.26 -5.27
CA THR A 95 -7.18 1.18 -6.04
C THR A 95 -7.57 1.66 -7.44
N ALA A 96 -8.14 2.87 -7.57
CA ALA A 96 -8.42 3.47 -8.87
C ALA A 96 -7.12 3.68 -9.68
N SER A 97 -6.07 4.18 -9.04
CA SER A 97 -4.76 4.41 -9.64
C SER A 97 -4.12 3.14 -10.20
N ALA A 98 -4.37 1.98 -9.56
CA ALA A 98 -3.89 0.68 -10.01
C ALA A 98 -4.42 0.32 -11.41
N PHE A 99 -5.70 0.58 -11.70
CA PHE A 99 -6.28 0.31 -13.02
C PHE A 99 -5.71 1.22 -14.10
N VAL A 100 -5.47 2.49 -13.78
CA VAL A 100 -4.85 3.44 -14.71
C VAL A 100 -3.40 3.03 -15.00
N ALA A 101 -2.62 2.66 -13.98
CA ALA A 101 -1.25 2.17 -14.15
C ALA A 101 -1.20 0.90 -15.00
N ALA A 102 -2.15 -0.04 -14.81
CA ALA A 102 -2.25 -1.24 -15.63
C ALA A 102 -2.55 -0.91 -17.11
N CYS A 103 -3.40 0.09 -17.39
CA CYS A 103 -3.66 0.56 -18.76
C CYS A 103 -2.42 1.20 -19.40
N ALA A 104 -1.53 1.81 -18.61
CA ALA A 104 -0.25 2.34 -19.10
C ALA A 104 0.78 1.24 -19.46
N GLY A 105 0.51 -0.02 -19.12
CA GLY A 105 1.39 -1.15 -19.37
C GLY A 105 2.16 -1.64 -18.14
N ALA A 106 1.92 -1.09 -16.95
CA ALA A 106 2.46 -1.65 -15.73
C ALA A 106 1.83 -3.03 -15.43
N LYS A 107 2.61 -3.92 -14.82
CA LYS A 107 2.08 -5.10 -14.14
C LYS A 107 1.79 -4.72 -12.69
N VAL A 108 0.52 -4.69 -12.30
CA VAL A 108 0.13 -4.21 -10.97
C VAL A 108 -0.13 -5.41 -10.04
N ALA A 109 0.73 -5.58 -9.06
CA ALA A 109 0.60 -6.56 -7.98
C ALA A 109 0.05 -5.85 -6.74
N LYS A 110 -1.25 -5.53 -6.75
CA LYS A 110 -1.84 -4.73 -5.68
C LYS A 110 -2.03 -5.54 -4.41
N HIS A 111 -1.33 -5.14 -3.35
CA HIS A 111 -1.52 -5.70 -2.01
C HIS A 111 -2.51 -4.84 -1.22
N GLY A 112 -3.47 -5.47 -0.56
CA GLY A 112 -4.47 -4.72 0.18
C GLY A 112 -5.32 -5.53 1.14
N ASN A 113 -6.15 -4.80 1.92
CA ASN A 113 -6.99 -5.39 2.95
C ASN A 113 -8.35 -4.69 3.01
N ARG A 114 -9.24 -5.20 3.88
CA ARG A 114 -10.46 -4.49 4.29
C ARG A 114 -10.13 -3.26 5.13
N GLY A 115 -11.03 -2.30 5.17
CA GLY A 115 -10.91 -1.13 6.02
C GLY A 115 -10.84 -1.54 7.50
N ALA A 116 -9.76 -1.09 8.18
CA ALA A 116 -9.61 -1.30 9.63
C ALA A 116 -10.06 -0.07 10.43
N THR A 117 -9.75 1.12 9.94
CA THR A 117 -10.09 2.41 10.54
C THR A 117 -10.77 3.35 9.55
N SER A 118 -10.81 2.99 8.27
CA SER A 118 -11.49 3.70 7.20
C SER A 118 -12.83 3.05 6.87
N THR A 119 -13.73 3.79 6.27
CA THR A 119 -15.07 3.34 5.85
C THR A 119 -15.01 2.25 4.79
N SER A 120 -13.97 2.25 3.92
CA SER A 120 -13.76 1.28 2.86
C SER A 120 -12.28 1.01 2.67
N GLY A 121 -11.88 -0.28 2.67
CA GLY A 121 -10.57 -0.73 2.24
C GLY A 121 -10.58 -1.16 0.77
N SER A 122 -9.39 -1.45 0.22
CA SER A 122 -9.27 -1.89 -1.17
C SER A 122 -10.01 -3.21 -1.45
N ALA A 123 -10.05 -4.13 -0.48
CA ALA A 123 -10.79 -5.37 -0.61
C ALA A 123 -12.31 -5.12 -0.64
N ASP A 124 -12.82 -4.19 0.17
CA ASP A 124 -14.24 -3.90 0.25
C ASP A 124 -14.77 -3.32 -1.07
N VAL A 125 -14.05 -2.37 -1.66
CA VAL A 125 -14.45 -1.76 -2.94
C VAL A 125 -14.33 -2.72 -4.11
N LEU A 126 -13.30 -3.59 -4.12
CA LEU A 126 -13.14 -4.59 -5.18
C LEU A 126 -14.20 -5.69 -5.09
N GLU A 127 -14.55 -6.14 -3.89
CA GLU A 127 -15.65 -7.09 -3.66
C GLU A 127 -16.98 -6.49 -4.08
N ALA A 128 -17.26 -5.22 -3.74
CA ALA A 128 -18.44 -4.49 -4.21
C ALA A 128 -18.48 -4.35 -5.75
N ALA A 129 -17.32 -4.27 -6.40
CA ALA A 129 -17.20 -4.26 -7.85
C ALA A 129 -17.47 -5.64 -8.49
N GLY A 130 -17.46 -6.72 -7.71
CA GLY A 130 -17.63 -8.10 -8.17
C GLY A 130 -16.32 -8.88 -8.36
N VAL A 131 -15.18 -8.37 -7.91
CA VAL A 131 -13.90 -9.10 -7.97
C VAL A 131 -13.93 -10.27 -6.96
N ASN A 132 -13.58 -11.47 -7.39
CA ASN A 132 -13.40 -12.61 -6.50
C ASN A 132 -12.08 -12.46 -5.72
N LEU A 133 -12.18 -12.28 -4.39
CA LEU A 133 -11.03 -12.11 -3.50
C LEU A 133 -10.42 -13.45 -3.02
N SER A 134 -11.06 -14.58 -3.33
CA SER A 134 -10.67 -15.92 -2.83
C SER A 134 -9.80 -16.67 -3.83
N LEU A 135 -8.99 -15.94 -4.62
CA LEU A 135 -8.09 -16.53 -5.60
C LEU A 135 -6.88 -17.18 -4.93
N SER A 136 -6.38 -18.26 -5.52
CA SER A 136 -5.07 -18.81 -5.15
C SER A 136 -3.92 -17.88 -5.58
N ALA A 137 -2.72 -18.10 -5.04
CA ALA A 137 -1.55 -17.32 -5.45
C ALA A 137 -1.24 -17.46 -6.96
N ASP A 138 -1.48 -18.64 -7.53
CA ASP A 138 -1.27 -18.90 -8.96
C ASP A 138 -2.33 -18.19 -9.82
N ASP A 139 -3.58 -18.11 -9.37
CA ASP A 139 -4.66 -17.38 -10.07
C ASP A 139 -4.41 -15.86 -10.02
N VAL A 140 -3.91 -15.36 -8.89
CA VAL A 140 -3.48 -13.95 -8.79
C VAL A 140 -2.32 -13.66 -9.75
N ALA A 141 -1.34 -14.57 -9.85
CA ALA A 141 -0.26 -14.45 -10.82
C ALA A 141 -0.81 -14.40 -12.26
N ALA A 142 -1.74 -15.31 -12.61
CA ALA A 142 -2.39 -15.33 -13.90
C ALA A 142 -3.16 -14.01 -14.19
N ALA A 143 -3.85 -13.44 -13.20
CA ALA A 143 -4.51 -12.13 -13.34
C ALA A 143 -3.50 -11.02 -13.67
N ILE A 144 -2.37 -10.96 -12.94
CA ILE A 144 -1.30 -9.97 -13.22
C ILE A 144 -0.72 -10.16 -14.63
N GLU A 145 -0.50 -11.39 -15.05
CA GLU A 145 0.08 -11.68 -16.37
C GLU A 145 -0.86 -11.40 -17.53
N GLN A 146 -2.14 -11.80 -17.42
CA GLN A 146 -3.11 -11.73 -18.50
C GLN A 146 -3.88 -10.41 -18.55
N VAL A 147 -4.36 -9.93 -17.38
CA VAL A 147 -5.14 -8.69 -17.27
C VAL A 147 -4.25 -7.47 -17.05
N GLY A 148 -3.04 -7.66 -16.51
CA GLY A 148 -2.12 -6.59 -16.13
C GLY A 148 -2.27 -6.14 -14.68
N ILE A 149 -3.27 -6.65 -13.95
CA ILE A 149 -3.50 -6.32 -12.54
C ILE A 149 -4.04 -7.55 -11.79
N GLY A 150 -3.52 -7.80 -10.59
CA GLY A 150 -4.05 -8.79 -9.65
C GLY A 150 -4.10 -8.23 -8.24
N PHE A 151 -5.09 -8.70 -7.46
CA PHE A 151 -5.29 -8.28 -6.08
C PHE A 151 -4.89 -9.37 -5.11
N MET A 152 -3.94 -9.06 -4.23
CA MET A 152 -3.47 -9.93 -3.16
C MET A 152 -4.15 -9.55 -1.85
N PHE A 153 -5.16 -10.33 -1.47
CA PHE A 153 -5.89 -10.11 -0.23
C PHE A 153 -5.01 -10.47 0.98
N ALA A 154 -4.61 -9.50 1.79
CA ALA A 154 -3.61 -9.66 2.84
C ALA A 154 -3.83 -10.87 3.78
N PRO A 155 -5.05 -11.20 4.25
CA PRO A 155 -5.29 -12.38 5.08
C PRO A 155 -4.96 -13.72 4.39
N ALA A 156 -5.10 -13.81 3.08
CA ALA A 156 -4.79 -15.03 2.32
C ALA A 156 -3.26 -15.25 2.20
N HIS A 157 -2.50 -14.17 2.12
CA HIS A 157 -1.06 -14.23 1.93
C HIS A 157 -0.24 -14.18 3.23
N HIS A 158 -0.79 -13.63 4.31
CA HIS A 158 -0.11 -13.46 5.61
C HIS A 158 -0.82 -14.23 6.71
N SER A 159 -0.98 -15.54 6.53
CA SER A 159 -1.70 -16.44 7.48
C SER A 159 -1.14 -16.40 8.90
N ALA A 160 0.17 -16.14 9.06
CA ALA A 160 0.83 -16.02 10.36
C ALA A 160 0.32 -14.83 11.21
N MET A 161 -0.31 -13.81 10.58
CA MET A 161 -0.94 -12.70 11.29
C MET A 161 -2.03 -13.12 12.26
N LYS A 162 -2.63 -14.31 12.09
CA LYS A 162 -3.62 -14.88 13.04
C LYS A 162 -3.11 -14.90 14.48
N HIS A 163 -1.80 -15.03 14.69
CA HIS A 163 -1.17 -15.11 16.03
C HIS A 163 -1.00 -13.76 16.73
N VAL A 164 -1.29 -12.64 16.06
CA VAL A 164 -1.12 -11.29 16.62
C VAL A 164 -2.37 -10.42 16.47
N ILE A 165 -3.34 -10.84 15.65
CA ILE A 165 -4.53 -10.06 15.35
C ILE A 165 -5.39 -9.77 16.58
N ALA A 166 -5.54 -10.75 17.50
CA ALA A 166 -6.31 -10.59 18.74
C ALA A 166 -5.68 -9.49 19.61
N ALA A 167 -4.39 -9.62 19.94
CA ALA A 167 -3.66 -8.62 20.70
C ALA A 167 -3.75 -7.22 20.08
N ARG A 168 -3.58 -7.09 18.75
CA ARG A 168 -3.69 -5.80 18.04
C ARG A 168 -5.07 -5.16 18.15
N LYS A 169 -6.14 -5.95 18.05
CA LYS A 169 -7.52 -5.45 18.19
C LYS A 169 -7.81 -4.97 19.62
N GLU A 170 -7.34 -5.71 20.62
CA GLU A 170 -7.56 -5.38 22.03
C GLU A 170 -6.76 -4.15 22.46
N ILE A 171 -5.51 -3.99 21.97
CA ILE A 171 -4.68 -2.80 22.23
C ILE A 171 -5.36 -1.52 21.69
N GLY A 172 -5.97 -1.58 20.51
CA GLY A 172 -6.70 -0.46 19.90
C GLY A 172 -5.84 0.74 19.49
N VAL A 173 -4.50 0.63 19.49
CA VAL A 173 -3.58 1.68 19.06
C VAL A 173 -2.73 1.25 17.88
N ARG A 174 -2.12 2.21 17.20
CA ARG A 174 -1.17 1.91 16.12
C ARG A 174 0.06 1.22 16.69
N THR A 175 0.59 0.28 15.93
CA THR A 175 1.80 -0.48 16.26
C THR A 175 2.71 -0.56 15.04
N VAL A 176 3.89 -1.15 15.18
CA VAL A 176 4.81 -1.41 14.04
C VAL A 176 4.12 -2.11 12.88
N PHE A 177 3.12 -2.94 13.11
CA PHE A 177 2.37 -3.64 12.05
C PHE A 177 1.61 -2.69 11.10
N ASN A 178 1.34 -1.45 11.50
CA ASN A 178 0.74 -0.46 10.59
C ASN A 178 1.74 0.02 9.53
N LEU A 179 3.04 -0.09 9.79
CA LEU A 179 4.10 0.23 8.83
C LEU A 179 4.50 -0.97 7.98
N LEU A 180 4.35 -2.21 8.52
CA LEU A 180 4.86 -3.41 7.86
C LEU A 180 4.07 -3.82 6.61
N GLY A 181 2.75 -3.55 6.56
CA GLY A 181 1.90 -3.95 5.44
C GLY A 181 2.47 -3.59 4.07
N PRO A 182 2.73 -2.31 3.78
CA PRO A 182 3.30 -1.88 2.50
C PRO A 182 4.68 -2.43 2.17
N LEU A 183 5.43 -2.85 3.20
CA LEU A 183 6.80 -3.37 3.05
C LEU A 183 6.86 -4.87 2.72
N THR A 184 5.70 -5.54 2.64
CA THR A 184 5.61 -7.01 2.62
C THR A 184 4.75 -7.55 1.47
N ASN A 185 4.82 -6.91 0.31
CA ASN A 185 4.11 -7.33 -0.89
C ASN A 185 4.42 -8.78 -1.24
N PRO A 186 3.41 -9.68 -1.35
CA PRO A 186 3.62 -11.10 -1.60
C PRO A 186 4.20 -11.45 -2.98
N ALA A 187 4.07 -10.57 -3.97
CA ALA A 187 4.70 -10.75 -5.28
C ALA A 187 6.14 -10.20 -5.31
N GLY A 188 6.64 -9.64 -4.19
CA GLY A 188 7.97 -9.04 -4.15
C GLY A 188 8.14 -7.86 -5.10
N ALA A 189 7.08 -7.09 -5.36
CA ALA A 189 7.11 -5.96 -6.29
C ALA A 189 8.31 -5.05 -5.99
N PRO A 190 9.23 -4.87 -6.94
CA PRO A 190 10.44 -4.06 -6.73
C PRO A 190 10.13 -2.57 -6.77
N ASN A 191 9.01 -2.20 -7.36
CA ASN A 191 8.58 -0.82 -7.52
C ASN A 191 7.27 -0.60 -6.77
N GLN A 192 7.13 0.56 -6.13
CA GLN A 192 5.95 0.86 -5.32
C GLN A 192 5.64 2.36 -5.27
N ILE A 193 4.34 2.68 -5.17
CA ILE A 193 3.90 3.94 -4.57
C ILE A 193 3.22 3.61 -3.24
N ILE A 194 3.68 4.25 -2.16
CA ILE A 194 3.21 3.98 -0.80
C ILE A 194 2.72 5.26 -0.16
N GLY A 195 1.42 5.31 0.17
CA GLY A 195 0.89 6.39 1.00
C GLY A 195 1.15 6.15 2.49
N VAL A 196 1.62 7.18 3.20
CA VAL A 196 1.84 7.11 4.65
C VAL A 196 1.04 8.18 5.39
N PHE A 197 0.53 7.80 6.56
CA PHE A 197 -0.26 8.70 7.42
C PHE A 197 0.55 9.81 8.10
N ASP A 198 1.88 9.72 8.07
CA ASP A 198 2.80 10.69 8.68
C ASP A 198 4.11 10.70 7.90
N ALA A 199 4.48 11.87 7.39
CA ALA A 199 5.70 12.09 6.59
C ALA A 199 6.98 11.73 7.36
N ALA A 200 6.97 11.73 8.70
CA ALA A 200 8.11 11.34 9.52
C ALA A 200 8.57 9.89 9.26
N TRP A 201 7.70 9.02 8.73
CA TRP A 201 8.04 7.64 8.39
C TRP A 201 8.73 7.47 7.04
N ILE A 202 8.68 8.49 6.17
CA ILE A 202 9.22 8.39 4.80
C ILE A 202 10.69 7.96 4.79
N PRO A 203 11.62 8.61 5.54
CA PRO A 203 13.03 8.24 5.47
C PRO A 203 13.27 6.80 5.97
N SER A 204 12.69 6.43 7.11
CA SER A 204 12.90 5.09 7.68
C SER A 204 12.36 3.98 6.78
N MET A 205 11.20 4.18 6.15
CA MET A 205 10.60 3.18 5.26
C MET A 205 11.40 3.05 3.96
N LEU A 206 11.93 4.14 3.41
CA LEU A 206 12.80 4.09 2.22
C LEU A 206 14.11 3.34 2.49
N GLU A 207 14.75 3.58 3.65
CA GLU A 207 15.95 2.82 4.03
C GLU A 207 15.62 1.32 4.18
N VAL A 208 14.49 0.96 4.80
CA VAL A 208 14.07 -0.44 4.90
C VAL A 208 13.85 -1.05 3.51
N LEU A 209 13.16 -0.36 2.61
CA LEU A 209 12.90 -0.87 1.26
C LEU A 209 14.17 -1.02 0.43
N LYS A 210 15.12 -0.10 0.61
CA LYS A 210 16.46 -0.19 0.01
C LYS A 210 17.20 -1.45 0.48
N GLU A 211 17.23 -1.70 1.79
CA GLU A 211 17.83 -2.90 2.38
C GLU A 211 17.12 -4.20 1.93
N LEU A 212 15.82 -4.12 1.67
CA LEU A 212 15.01 -5.24 1.16
C LEU A 212 15.12 -5.41 -0.37
N GLY A 213 15.92 -4.59 -1.05
CA GLY A 213 16.23 -4.72 -2.48
C GLY A 213 15.21 -4.12 -3.43
N SER A 214 14.38 -3.18 -2.98
CA SER A 214 13.46 -2.44 -3.87
C SER A 214 14.23 -1.55 -4.85
N SER A 215 13.67 -1.33 -6.04
CA SER A 215 14.33 -0.63 -7.16
C SER A 215 13.89 0.83 -7.27
N HIS A 216 12.59 1.07 -7.41
CA HIS A 216 12.03 2.40 -7.56
C HIS A 216 10.77 2.55 -6.70
N VAL A 217 10.86 3.35 -5.65
CA VAL A 217 9.78 3.52 -4.68
C VAL A 217 9.53 5.01 -4.44
N LEU A 218 8.24 5.39 -4.49
CA LEU A 218 7.78 6.68 -4.01
C LEU A 218 6.98 6.48 -2.74
N ILE A 219 7.34 7.17 -1.66
CA ILE A 219 6.54 7.23 -0.43
C ILE A 219 5.99 8.64 -0.30
N VAL A 220 4.68 8.76 -0.12
CA VAL A 220 3.97 10.04 -0.20
C VAL A 220 3.17 10.35 1.06
N ALA A 221 3.18 11.62 1.46
CA ALA A 221 2.32 12.16 2.51
C ALA A 221 1.97 13.62 2.19
N ALA A 222 0.70 13.98 2.23
CA ALA A 222 0.26 15.34 1.96
C ALA A 222 0.10 16.16 3.25
N GLU A 223 0.30 17.47 3.15
CA GLU A 223 0.19 18.40 4.28
C GLU A 223 -1.24 18.51 4.85
N ASP A 224 -2.26 18.19 4.05
CA ASP A 224 -3.66 18.11 4.48
C ASP A 224 -4.04 16.78 5.16
N GLY A 225 -3.04 15.91 5.40
CA GLY A 225 -3.18 14.64 6.10
C GLY A 225 -3.59 13.46 5.23
N LEU A 226 -3.65 13.63 3.90
CA LEU A 226 -3.87 12.51 2.99
C LEU A 226 -2.61 11.64 2.88
N ASP A 227 -2.83 10.34 2.85
CA ASP A 227 -1.84 9.32 2.48
C ASP A 227 -1.81 9.07 0.95
N GLU A 228 -1.85 10.16 0.18
CA GLU A 228 -1.84 10.22 -1.29
C GLU A 228 -1.15 11.52 -1.74
N ILE A 229 -0.83 11.66 -3.03
CA ILE A 229 -0.53 12.97 -3.61
C ILE A 229 -1.85 13.75 -3.69
N SER A 230 -1.96 14.83 -2.91
CA SER A 230 -3.21 15.59 -2.75
C SER A 230 -3.50 16.50 -3.94
N ILE A 231 -4.80 16.76 -4.17
CA ILE A 231 -5.26 17.82 -5.08
C ILE A 231 -5.42 19.17 -4.37
N ALA A 232 -5.32 19.21 -3.03
CA ALA A 232 -5.64 20.39 -2.23
C ALA A 232 -4.46 20.96 -1.44
N ALA A 233 -3.36 20.21 -1.33
CA ALA A 233 -2.19 20.62 -0.55
C ALA A 233 -0.90 20.14 -1.18
N PRO A 234 0.25 20.73 -0.81
CA PRO A 234 1.56 20.17 -1.13
C PRO A 234 1.68 18.75 -0.57
N SER A 235 2.42 17.91 -1.28
CA SER A 235 2.71 16.55 -0.87
C SER A 235 4.21 16.31 -0.83
N THR A 236 4.71 15.82 0.30
CA THR A 236 6.09 15.37 0.43
C THR A 236 6.23 14.01 -0.23
N ILE A 237 7.21 13.86 -1.10
CA ILE A 237 7.61 12.62 -1.74
C ILE A 237 9.02 12.27 -1.29
N GLY A 238 9.18 11.06 -0.77
CA GLY A 238 10.47 10.42 -0.65
C GLY A 238 10.61 9.41 -1.78
N GLU A 239 11.72 9.46 -2.50
CA GLU A 239 11.97 8.59 -3.63
C GLU A 239 13.24 7.77 -3.40
N LEU A 240 13.13 6.46 -3.56
CA LEU A 240 14.25 5.53 -3.71
C LEU A 240 14.35 5.17 -5.19
N ARG A 241 15.47 5.51 -5.83
CA ARG A 241 15.77 5.11 -7.22
C ARG A 241 17.27 4.90 -7.36
N ASP A 242 17.68 3.85 -8.03
CA ASP A 242 19.10 3.50 -8.21
C ASP A 242 19.90 3.49 -6.89
N ALA A 243 19.31 2.93 -5.82
CA ALA A 243 19.82 2.88 -4.46
C ALA A 243 20.10 4.27 -3.81
N LYS A 244 19.59 5.35 -4.41
CA LYS A 244 19.66 6.70 -3.86
C LYS A 244 18.31 7.11 -3.30
N ILE A 245 18.34 7.81 -2.18
CA ILE A 245 17.14 8.38 -1.55
C ILE A 245 17.17 9.88 -1.73
N SER A 246 16.06 10.44 -2.21
CA SER A 246 15.82 11.88 -2.30
C SER A 246 14.47 12.25 -1.66
N LEU A 247 14.33 13.50 -1.25
CA LEU A 247 13.13 14.07 -0.66
C LEU A 247 12.81 15.36 -1.41
N TYR A 248 11.57 15.51 -1.84
CA TYR A 248 11.08 16.71 -2.51
C TYR A 248 9.58 16.91 -2.24
N SER A 249 9.07 18.08 -2.58
CA SER A 249 7.65 18.40 -2.48
C SER A 249 7.10 18.66 -3.87
N VAL A 250 5.83 18.32 -4.07
CA VAL A 250 5.07 18.60 -5.29
C VAL A 250 3.72 19.22 -4.94
N GLU A 251 3.20 20.03 -5.87
CA GLU A 251 1.86 20.58 -5.82
C GLU A 251 1.04 20.17 -7.03
N PRO A 252 -0.31 20.14 -6.96
CA PRO A 252 -1.15 19.83 -8.13
C PRO A 252 -0.86 20.69 -9.34
N THR A 253 -0.52 21.96 -9.10
CA THR A 253 -0.20 22.95 -10.12
C THR A 253 1.05 22.63 -10.94
N ASP A 254 1.99 21.86 -10.40
CA ASP A 254 3.19 21.39 -11.11
C ASP A 254 2.81 20.46 -12.28
N PHE A 255 1.62 19.89 -12.25
CA PHE A 255 1.09 18.95 -13.22
C PHE A 255 -0.11 19.50 -14.01
N GLY A 256 -0.31 20.83 -13.98
CA GLY A 256 -1.41 21.49 -14.69
C GLY A 256 -2.79 21.23 -14.09
N ILE A 257 -2.87 20.70 -12.86
CA ILE A 257 -4.10 20.49 -12.11
C ILE A 257 -4.33 21.68 -11.18
N ALA A 258 -5.49 22.33 -11.29
CA ALA A 258 -5.83 23.44 -10.41
C ALA A 258 -5.96 22.97 -8.97
N ARG A 259 -5.37 23.70 -8.02
CA ARG A 259 -5.46 23.37 -6.60
C ARG A 259 -6.89 23.55 -6.09
N TYR A 260 -7.44 22.52 -5.49
CA TYR A 260 -8.74 22.55 -4.83
C TYR A 260 -8.63 23.20 -3.44
N ALA A 261 -9.75 23.69 -2.92
CA ALA A 261 -9.80 24.30 -1.58
C ALA A 261 -9.53 23.27 -0.47
N ASP A 262 -10.07 22.06 -0.63
CA ASP A 262 -9.89 20.90 0.23
C ASP A 262 -10.23 19.63 -0.55
N TYR A 263 -10.19 18.47 0.12
CA TYR A 263 -10.54 17.17 -0.48
C TYR A 263 -11.91 16.61 -0.02
N SER A 264 -12.75 17.41 0.60
CA SER A 264 -14.03 16.94 1.20
C SER A 264 -14.96 16.29 0.18
N MET A 265 -14.91 16.74 -1.09
CA MET A 265 -15.67 16.15 -2.19
C MET A 265 -15.27 14.73 -2.55
N LEU A 266 -14.15 14.22 -2.02
CA LEU A 266 -13.66 12.85 -2.23
C LEU A 266 -14.04 11.90 -1.09
N GLN A 267 -14.70 12.41 -0.02
CA GLN A 267 -15.08 11.61 1.13
C GLN A 267 -16.28 10.72 0.82
N ILE A 268 -16.28 9.55 1.44
CA ILE A 268 -17.31 8.52 1.27
C ILE A 268 -17.72 7.96 2.65
N ASP A 269 -18.89 7.34 2.69
CA ASP A 269 -19.47 6.74 3.89
C ASP A 269 -19.71 5.23 3.78
N SER A 270 -19.47 4.65 2.60
CA SER A 270 -19.65 3.21 2.35
C SER A 270 -18.74 2.69 1.24
N ALA A 271 -18.61 1.38 1.12
CA ALA A 271 -17.88 0.72 0.03
C ALA A 271 -18.58 0.96 -1.32
N GLU A 272 -19.90 0.99 -1.33
CA GLU A 272 -20.72 1.26 -2.52
C GLU A 272 -20.52 2.70 -3.02
N ALA A 273 -20.49 3.68 -2.10
CA ALA A 273 -20.18 5.07 -2.44
C ALA A 273 -18.74 5.21 -2.97
N SER A 274 -17.79 4.49 -2.36
CA SER A 274 -16.42 4.42 -2.87
C SER A 274 -16.35 3.84 -4.28
N LEU A 275 -17.06 2.75 -4.55
CA LEU A 275 -17.13 2.14 -5.88
C LEU A 275 -17.75 3.08 -6.91
N ALA A 276 -18.84 3.77 -6.55
CA ALA A 276 -19.45 4.74 -7.44
C ALA A 276 -18.47 5.85 -7.84
N MET A 277 -17.80 6.45 -6.84
CA MET A 277 -16.81 7.50 -7.07
C MET A 277 -15.59 6.98 -7.85
N LEU A 278 -15.12 5.76 -7.57
CA LEU A 278 -14.05 5.10 -8.30
C LEU A 278 -14.44 4.95 -9.79
N LYS A 279 -15.64 4.44 -10.10
CA LYS A 279 -16.11 4.32 -11.47
C LYS A 279 -16.24 5.67 -12.16
N ASP A 280 -16.73 6.69 -11.47
CA ASP A 280 -16.80 8.05 -12.01
C ASP A 280 -15.42 8.65 -12.27
N ALA A 281 -14.43 8.38 -11.42
CA ALA A 281 -13.04 8.77 -11.66
C ALA A 281 -12.47 8.07 -12.90
N LEU A 282 -12.59 6.73 -12.99
CA LEU A 282 -12.08 5.93 -14.12
C LEU A 282 -12.78 6.26 -15.46
N ALA A 283 -14.03 6.72 -15.41
CA ALA A 283 -14.79 7.19 -16.57
C ALA A 283 -14.61 8.70 -16.86
N ASN A 284 -13.75 9.40 -16.10
CA ASN A 284 -13.51 10.83 -16.18
C ASN A 284 -14.81 11.68 -16.07
N LYS A 285 -15.77 11.23 -15.23
CA LYS A 285 -17.05 11.92 -15.00
C LYS A 285 -17.04 12.84 -13.79
N ASN A 286 -16.16 12.59 -12.82
CA ASN A 286 -15.94 13.42 -11.64
C ASN A 286 -14.52 13.99 -11.70
N GLN A 287 -14.39 15.29 -11.97
CA GLN A 287 -13.08 15.91 -12.22
C GLN A 287 -12.15 15.82 -11.00
N ALA A 288 -12.61 16.11 -9.80
CA ALA A 288 -11.77 16.04 -8.60
C ALA A 288 -11.27 14.62 -8.32
N ALA A 289 -12.13 13.62 -8.53
CA ALA A 289 -11.77 12.21 -8.38
C ALA A 289 -10.81 11.76 -9.50
N ALA A 290 -10.99 12.24 -10.73
CA ALA A 290 -10.07 11.98 -11.83
C ALA A 290 -8.71 12.64 -11.61
N ASP A 291 -8.68 13.86 -11.09
CA ASP A 291 -7.44 14.61 -10.85
C ASP A 291 -6.57 13.93 -9.76
N ILE A 292 -7.16 13.51 -8.64
CA ILE A 292 -6.38 12.82 -7.61
C ILE A 292 -5.91 11.44 -8.10
N VAL A 293 -6.72 10.75 -8.90
CA VAL A 293 -6.30 9.48 -9.52
C VAL A 293 -5.18 9.72 -10.53
N ALA A 294 -5.24 10.79 -11.33
CA ALA A 294 -4.17 11.11 -12.27
C ALA A 294 -2.82 11.34 -11.59
N LEU A 295 -2.79 12.09 -10.47
CA LEU A 295 -1.58 12.32 -9.68
C LEU A 295 -0.98 11.00 -9.16
N ASN A 296 -1.80 10.17 -8.52
CA ASN A 296 -1.33 8.95 -7.87
C ASN A 296 -1.08 7.80 -8.86
N ALA A 297 -1.86 7.71 -9.94
CA ALA A 297 -1.57 6.80 -11.04
C ALA A 297 -0.32 7.21 -11.81
N GLY A 298 -0.12 8.52 -12.03
CA GLY A 298 1.09 9.04 -12.63
C GLY A 298 2.35 8.67 -11.84
N ALA A 299 2.27 8.74 -10.52
CA ALA A 299 3.35 8.27 -9.65
C ALA A 299 3.58 6.76 -9.76
N ALA A 300 2.52 5.96 -9.89
CA ALA A 300 2.64 4.51 -10.10
C ALA A 300 3.26 4.17 -11.47
N ILE A 301 2.89 4.89 -12.53
CA ILE A 301 3.45 4.75 -13.88
C ILE A 301 4.94 5.12 -13.88
N TYR A 302 5.31 6.18 -13.18
CA TYR A 302 6.71 6.59 -13.02
C TYR A 302 7.50 5.57 -12.21
N ALA A 303 6.96 5.13 -11.05
CA ALA A 303 7.60 4.09 -10.24
C ALA A 303 7.78 2.77 -11.01
N ALA A 304 6.88 2.45 -11.93
CA ALA A 304 6.99 1.28 -12.82
C ALA A 304 8.04 1.44 -13.93
N ASP A 305 8.79 2.56 -13.96
CA ASP A 305 9.79 2.90 -15.00
C ASP A 305 9.23 2.88 -16.45
N LEU A 306 7.94 3.22 -16.61
CA LEU A 306 7.31 3.35 -17.93
C LEU A 306 7.54 4.73 -18.57
N VAL A 307 7.92 5.72 -17.77
CA VAL A 307 8.19 7.10 -18.19
C VAL A 307 9.41 7.65 -17.45
N GLY A 308 9.98 8.73 -17.97
CA GLY A 308 11.22 9.29 -17.44
C GLY A 308 11.08 10.14 -16.17
N ASP A 309 9.90 10.68 -15.90
CA ASP A 309 9.62 11.60 -14.79
C ASP A 309 8.16 11.55 -14.38
N LEU A 310 7.87 12.10 -13.18
CA LEU A 310 6.53 12.11 -12.58
C LEU A 310 5.52 12.92 -13.43
N GLY A 311 5.92 14.03 -14.02
CA GLY A 311 5.06 14.86 -14.86
C GLY A 311 4.56 14.11 -16.09
N SER A 312 5.45 13.38 -16.75
CA SER A 312 5.11 12.50 -17.88
C SER A 312 4.15 11.39 -17.45
N GLY A 313 4.34 10.85 -16.24
CA GLY A 313 3.43 9.86 -15.65
C GLY A 313 2.02 10.41 -15.44
N VAL A 314 1.91 11.60 -14.85
CA VAL A 314 0.60 12.28 -14.65
C VAL A 314 -0.09 12.57 -15.97
N SER A 315 0.65 13.07 -16.98
CA SER A 315 0.10 13.31 -18.32
C SER A 315 -0.43 12.03 -18.96
N THR A 316 0.31 10.93 -18.86
CA THR A 316 -0.13 9.61 -19.34
C THR A 316 -1.40 9.13 -18.62
N ALA A 317 -1.46 9.31 -17.29
CA ALA A 317 -2.64 8.96 -16.51
C ALA A 317 -3.89 9.77 -16.92
N GLN A 318 -3.72 11.08 -17.16
CA GLN A 318 -4.81 11.94 -17.64
C GLN A 318 -5.35 11.50 -19.03
N GLU A 319 -4.47 11.09 -19.93
CA GLU A 319 -4.88 10.58 -21.24
C GLU A 319 -5.66 9.26 -21.13
N ILE A 320 -5.19 8.34 -20.29
CA ILE A 320 -5.87 7.05 -20.04
C ILE A 320 -7.26 7.28 -19.43
N LEU A 321 -7.39 8.18 -18.45
CA LEU A 321 -8.70 8.51 -17.86
C LEU A 321 -9.65 9.10 -18.89
N LYS A 322 -9.19 10.02 -19.75
CA LYS A 322 -9.99 10.60 -20.84
C LYS A 322 -10.44 9.55 -21.86
N SER A 323 -9.66 8.49 -22.08
CA SER A 323 -10.01 7.44 -23.05
C SER A 323 -11.09 6.47 -22.53
N GLY A 324 -11.33 6.41 -21.21
CA GLY A 324 -12.23 5.45 -20.57
C GLY A 324 -11.69 4.02 -20.44
N GLN A 325 -10.47 3.75 -20.88
CA GLN A 325 -9.86 2.40 -20.84
C GLN A 325 -9.72 1.87 -19.41
N ALA A 326 -9.51 2.76 -18.42
CA ALA A 326 -9.33 2.36 -17.02
C ALA A 326 -10.60 1.73 -16.42
N LEU A 327 -11.79 2.17 -16.82
CA LEU A 327 -13.05 1.53 -16.40
C LEU A 327 -13.21 0.14 -17.02
N ALA A 328 -12.90 -0.01 -18.32
CA ALA A 328 -12.91 -1.32 -18.97
C ALA A 328 -11.91 -2.30 -18.32
N LYS A 329 -10.75 -1.81 -17.85
CA LYS A 329 -9.77 -2.63 -17.13
C LYS A 329 -10.31 -3.17 -15.79
N LEU A 330 -11.13 -2.41 -15.08
CA LEU A 330 -11.84 -2.92 -13.89
C LEU A 330 -12.83 -4.05 -14.27
N GLU A 331 -13.59 -3.87 -15.35
CA GLU A 331 -14.54 -4.87 -15.84
C GLU A 331 -13.81 -6.16 -16.27
N GLU A 332 -12.67 -6.03 -16.96
CA GLU A 332 -11.82 -7.15 -17.37
C GLU A 332 -11.32 -7.96 -16.15
N LEU A 333 -10.88 -7.27 -15.07
CA LEU A 333 -10.47 -7.95 -13.84
C LEU A 333 -11.65 -8.69 -13.19
N VAL A 334 -12.85 -8.10 -13.15
CA VAL A 334 -14.06 -8.74 -12.62
C VAL A 334 -14.37 -10.00 -13.40
N GLU A 335 -14.45 -9.91 -14.73
CA GLU A 335 -14.74 -11.04 -15.62
C GLU A 335 -13.70 -12.16 -15.44
N PHE A 336 -12.40 -11.81 -15.45
CA PHE A 336 -11.33 -12.77 -15.26
C PHE A 336 -11.47 -13.51 -13.92
N THR A 337 -11.63 -12.78 -12.82
CA THR A 337 -11.69 -13.39 -11.47
C THR A 337 -12.95 -14.21 -11.25
N GLN A 338 -14.05 -13.88 -11.91
CA GLN A 338 -15.31 -14.65 -11.87
C GLN A 338 -15.26 -15.90 -12.77
N SER A 339 -14.42 -15.91 -13.81
CA SER A 339 -14.25 -17.07 -14.69
C SER A 339 -13.46 -18.21 -14.04
N ILE A 340 -12.69 -17.91 -12.99
CA ILE A 340 -11.94 -18.91 -12.22
C ILE A 340 -12.92 -19.65 -11.30
N GLN A 341 -13.13 -20.92 -11.56
CA GLN A 341 -13.96 -21.78 -10.71
C GLN A 341 -13.23 -22.05 -9.39
N ALA A 342 -13.97 -21.91 -8.27
CA ALA A 342 -13.47 -22.18 -6.93
C ALA A 342 -13.16 -23.68 -6.72
#